data_2619abd2ca0e19521c342be05c4a6661
#
_entry.id   2619abd2ca0e19521c342be05c4a6661
#
_cell.length_a   1.000
_cell.length_b   1.000
_cell.length_c   1.000
_cell.angle_alpha   90.00
_cell.angle_beta   90.00
_cell.angle_gamma   90.00
#
_symmetry.space_group_name_H-M   'P 1'
#
loop_
_entity.id
_entity.type
_entity.pdbx_description
1 polymer ?
#
loop_
_entity_poly.entity_id
_entity_poly.type
_entity_poly.pdbx_seq_one_letter_code
_entity_poly.pdbx_strand_id
1 'polypeptide(L)'
;GYKYPVLQTAFEDQEHPLIRVDSASQTLMALMLTKGRCDYAIMSEQNALSVLNKRQFCYSEFYQSPNVISSVDLVLVSRPAKQTLLPLINRYMDRFINSGQLSRSIKRHSGDHKFPKLTCD
;
A
#
# COMPACT_ATOMS: atom_id res chain seq x y z
N GLY A 1 6.65 12.31 -6.87
CA GLY A 1 6.64 10.93 -6.33
C GLY A 1 6.81 10.91 -4.81
N TYR A 2 6.50 9.81 -4.19
CA TYR A 2 6.69 9.62 -2.76
C TYR A 2 8.19 9.63 -2.42
N LYS A 3 8.54 10.22 -1.27
CA LYS A 3 9.89 10.16 -0.73
C LYS A 3 9.97 9.04 0.30
N TYR A 4 11.04 8.26 0.24
CA TYR A 4 11.31 7.17 1.16
C TYR A 4 12.67 7.42 1.85
N PRO A 5 12.69 8.19 2.96
CA PRO A 5 13.95 8.55 3.63
C PRO A 5 14.82 7.34 4.01
N VAL A 6 14.19 6.24 4.38
CA VAL A 6 14.87 4.98 4.73
C VAL A 6 15.68 4.38 3.57
N LEU A 7 15.34 4.70 2.33
CA LEU A 7 16.03 4.20 1.14
C LEU A 7 17.01 5.21 0.54
N GLN A 8 17.13 6.40 1.12
CA GLN A 8 17.97 7.46 0.57
C GLN A 8 19.42 7.01 0.43
N THR A 9 19.97 6.38 1.47
CA THR A 9 21.32 5.82 1.46
C THR A 9 21.54 4.78 0.36
N ALA A 10 20.54 3.95 0.10
CA ALA A 10 20.62 2.94 -0.95
C ALA A 10 20.52 3.54 -2.37
N PHE A 11 19.85 4.68 -2.53
CA PHE A 11 19.85 5.43 -3.80
C PHE A 11 21.15 6.18 -4.06
N GLU A 12 21.87 6.53 -3.00
CA GLU A 12 23.13 7.27 -3.04
C GLU A 12 24.39 6.36 -2.98
N ASP A 13 24.18 5.05 -2.82
CA ASP A 13 25.27 4.07 -2.82
C ASP A 13 25.97 4.08 -4.18
N GLN A 14 27.29 4.30 -4.17
CA GLN A 14 28.08 4.40 -5.40
C GLN A 14 28.46 3.02 -5.96
N GLU A 15 28.54 2.00 -5.11
CA GLU A 15 28.94 0.65 -5.53
C GLU A 15 27.73 -0.17 -6.02
N HIS A 16 26.60 -0.04 -5.32
CA HIS A 16 25.39 -0.81 -5.61
C HIS A 16 24.14 0.07 -5.54
N PRO A 17 24.02 1.09 -6.42
CA PRO A 17 22.91 2.04 -6.33
C PRO A 17 21.58 1.37 -6.69
N LEU A 18 20.55 1.65 -5.89
CA LEU A 18 19.19 1.37 -6.30
C LEU A 18 18.74 2.40 -7.34
N ILE A 19 18.37 1.93 -8.51
CA ILE A 19 17.85 2.79 -9.58
C ILE A 19 16.35 2.96 -9.37
N ARG A 20 15.92 4.19 -9.09
CA ARG A 20 14.50 4.51 -8.92
C ARG A 20 13.83 4.74 -10.26
N VAL A 21 12.72 4.05 -10.48
CA VAL A 21 11.82 4.26 -11.61
C VAL A 21 10.43 4.61 -11.09
N ASP A 22 9.93 5.78 -11.40
CA ASP A 22 8.58 6.20 -11.02
C ASP A 22 7.56 5.69 -12.04
N SER A 23 6.43 5.23 -11.55
CA SER A 23 5.32 4.72 -12.35
C SER A 23 4.05 5.54 -12.13
N ALA A 24 3.26 5.67 -13.17
CA ALA A 24 1.99 6.40 -13.14
C ALA A 24 0.90 5.67 -12.32
N SER A 25 1.01 4.35 -12.13
CA SER A 25 0.04 3.58 -11.37
C SER A 25 0.65 2.32 -10.77
N GLN A 26 0.05 1.83 -9.69
CA GLN A 26 0.49 0.60 -9.04
C GLN A 26 0.24 -0.65 -9.91
N THR A 27 -0.79 -0.63 -10.76
CA THR A 27 -1.01 -1.68 -11.76
C THR A 27 0.15 -1.74 -12.76
N LEU A 28 0.64 -0.58 -13.20
CA LEU A 28 1.80 -0.52 -14.09
C LEU A 28 3.07 -1.01 -13.40
N MET A 29 3.27 -0.66 -12.11
CA MET A 29 4.39 -1.21 -11.32
C MET A 29 4.36 -2.74 -11.26
N ALA A 30 3.19 -3.33 -10.99
CA ALA A 30 3.04 -4.78 -10.99
C ALA A 30 3.34 -5.40 -12.36
N LEU A 31 2.90 -4.77 -13.46
CA LEU A 31 3.24 -5.19 -14.82
C LEU A 31 4.76 -5.08 -15.11
N MET A 32 5.42 -4.07 -14.59
CA MET A 32 6.87 -3.93 -14.74
C MET A 32 7.61 -5.06 -14.03
N LEU A 33 7.18 -5.44 -12.82
CA LEU A 33 7.71 -6.61 -12.11
C LEU A 33 7.55 -7.89 -12.95
N THR A 34 6.33 -8.18 -13.42
CA THR A 34 6.07 -9.41 -14.20
C THR A 34 6.81 -9.46 -15.52
N LYS A 35 7.18 -8.31 -16.08
CA LYS A 35 7.94 -8.19 -17.32
C LYS A 35 9.45 -8.12 -17.11
N GLY A 36 9.93 -8.24 -15.87
CA GLY A 36 11.34 -8.11 -15.53
C GLY A 36 11.94 -6.73 -15.84
N ARG A 37 11.09 -5.69 -15.85
CA ARG A 37 11.54 -4.30 -16.08
C ARG A 37 11.94 -3.58 -14.80
N CYS A 38 11.63 -4.15 -13.66
CA CYS A 38 12.13 -3.78 -12.35
C CYS A 38 12.18 -5.03 -11.48
N ASP A 39 13.07 -5.00 -10.49
CA ASP A 39 13.29 -6.13 -9.58
C ASP A 39 12.43 -6.00 -8.32
N TYR A 40 12.11 -4.77 -7.92
CA TYR A 40 11.35 -4.47 -6.71
C TYR A 40 10.31 -3.41 -6.99
N ALA A 41 9.19 -3.45 -6.25
CA ALA A 41 8.19 -2.39 -6.25
C ALA A 41 7.78 -2.05 -4.83
N ILE A 42 7.61 -0.76 -4.56
CA ILE A 42 7.09 -0.26 -3.28
C ILE A 42 5.62 0.04 -3.47
N MET A 43 4.79 -0.66 -2.73
CA MET A 43 3.34 -0.53 -2.80
C MET A 43 2.77 -0.40 -1.39
N SER A 44 1.64 0.29 -1.23
CA SER A 44 0.90 0.18 0.01
C SER A 44 0.26 -1.21 0.09
N GLU A 45 0.23 -1.78 1.27
CA GLU A 45 -0.32 -3.12 1.50
C GLU A 45 -1.73 -3.29 0.94
N GLN A 46 -2.61 -2.33 1.22
CA GLN A 46 -4.00 -2.34 0.74
C GLN A 46 -4.11 -2.31 -0.79
N ASN A 47 -3.28 -1.49 -1.43
CA ASN A 47 -3.30 -1.39 -2.88
C ASN A 47 -2.62 -2.60 -3.55
N ALA A 48 -1.58 -3.16 -2.94
CA ALA A 48 -0.93 -4.35 -3.45
C ALA A 48 -1.93 -5.49 -3.58
N LEU A 49 -2.72 -5.76 -2.54
CA LEU A 49 -3.77 -6.79 -2.57
C LEU A 49 -4.79 -6.55 -3.69
N SER A 50 -5.29 -5.32 -3.82
CA SER A 50 -6.29 -4.98 -4.84
C SER A 50 -5.75 -5.05 -6.27
N VAL A 51 -4.47 -4.78 -6.45
CA VAL A 51 -3.81 -4.81 -7.76
C VAL A 51 -3.45 -6.24 -8.14
N LEU A 52 -2.83 -6.99 -7.23
CA LEU A 52 -2.29 -8.32 -7.52
C LEU A 52 -3.37 -9.39 -7.62
N ASN A 53 -4.55 -9.16 -7.04
CA ASN A 53 -5.73 -10.03 -7.21
C ASN A 53 -6.38 -9.91 -8.61
N LYS A 54 -5.91 -9.02 -9.47
CA LYS A 54 -6.41 -8.95 -10.84
C LYS A 54 -5.96 -10.16 -11.64
N ARG A 55 -6.86 -10.73 -12.44
CA ARG A 55 -6.62 -11.93 -13.25
C ARG A 55 -5.34 -11.87 -14.11
N GLN A 56 -4.96 -10.67 -14.56
CA GLN A 56 -3.75 -10.48 -15.38
C GLN A 56 -2.44 -10.82 -14.66
N PHE A 57 -2.43 -10.89 -13.31
CA PHE A 57 -1.27 -11.23 -12.51
C PHE A 57 -1.31 -12.66 -11.98
N CYS A 58 -2.30 -13.41 -12.37
CA CYS A 58 -2.63 -14.74 -11.88
C CYS A 58 -1.48 -15.74 -11.97
N TYR A 59 -0.64 -15.64 -12.97
CA TYR A 59 0.49 -16.57 -13.19
C TYR A 59 1.82 -16.04 -12.65
N SER A 60 1.79 -14.93 -11.90
CA SER A 60 2.98 -14.28 -11.39
C SER A 60 3.21 -14.65 -9.94
N GLU A 61 4.44 -14.99 -9.59
CA GLU A 61 4.87 -15.15 -8.21
C GLU A 61 5.40 -13.82 -7.70
N PHE A 62 4.80 -13.34 -6.60
CA PHE A 62 5.24 -12.14 -5.91
C PHE A 62 5.61 -12.49 -4.48
N TYR A 63 6.71 -11.93 -4.02
CA TYR A 63 7.17 -12.07 -2.65
C TYR A 63 7.05 -10.74 -1.94
N GLN A 64 6.39 -10.74 -0.81
CA GLN A 64 6.32 -9.58 0.07
C GLN A 64 7.43 -9.64 1.10
N SER A 65 8.22 -8.55 1.19
CA SER A 65 9.18 -8.41 2.29
C SER A 65 8.42 -8.36 3.64
N PRO A 66 8.91 -9.06 4.66
CA PRO A 66 8.35 -8.92 6.01
C PRO A 66 8.63 -7.55 6.64
N ASN A 67 9.59 -6.80 6.08
CA ASN A 67 10.00 -5.50 6.59
C ASN A 67 9.14 -4.40 6.00
N VAL A 68 8.52 -3.62 6.87
CA VAL A 68 7.78 -2.41 6.49
C VAL A 68 8.76 -1.27 6.24
N ILE A 69 8.74 -0.70 5.02
CA ILE A 69 9.61 0.41 4.64
C ILE A 69 9.15 1.72 5.27
N SER A 70 7.85 1.93 5.35
CA SER A 70 7.26 3.14 5.92
C SER A 70 5.84 2.86 6.42
N SER A 71 5.46 3.51 7.50
CA SER A 71 4.09 3.54 8.00
C SER A 71 3.62 4.98 8.06
N VAL A 72 2.39 5.22 7.65
CA VAL A 72 1.80 6.57 7.62
C VAL A 72 0.44 6.56 8.32
N ASP A 73 0.21 7.60 9.11
CA ASP A 73 -1.09 7.83 9.71
C ASP A 73 -2.04 8.45 8.70
N LEU A 74 -3.26 7.92 8.65
CA LEU A 74 -4.33 8.52 7.88
C LEU A 74 -5.10 9.48 8.77
N VAL A 75 -5.26 10.71 8.32
CA VAL A 75 -5.99 11.75 9.03
C VAL A 75 -7.17 12.26 8.23
N LEU A 76 -8.25 12.56 8.93
CA LEU A 76 -9.39 13.23 8.32
C LEU A 76 -9.11 14.73 8.24
N VAL A 77 -9.26 15.28 7.06
CA VAL A 77 -9.16 16.73 6.83
C VAL A 77 -10.50 17.30 6.38
N SER A 78 -10.81 18.50 6.79
CA SER A 78 -12.01 19.21 6.36
C SER A 78 -11.67 20.60 5.84
N ARG A 79 -12.54 21.15 4.98
CA ARG A 79 -12.47 22.57 4.67
C ARG A 79 -12.90 23.41 5.90
N PRO A 80 -12.43 24.66 6.06
CA PRO A 80 -12.71 25.48 7.24
C PRO A 80 -14.20 25.63 7.57
N ALA A 81 -15.04 25.80 6.56
CA ALA A 81 -16.50 25.91 6.72
C ALA A 81 -17.19 24.69 7.34
N LYS A 82 -16.51 23.53 7.46
CA LYS A 82 -17.03 22.29 8.03
C LYS A 82 -16.26 21.83 9.28
N GLN A 83 -15.36 22.67 9.77
CA GLN A 83 -14.52 22.38 10.94
C GLN A 83 -15.35 22.04 12.19
N THR A 84 -16.50 22.64 12.37
CA THR A 84 -17.40 22.40 13.52
C THR A 84 -17.93 20.97 13.61
N LEU A 85 -17.90 20.22 12.51
CA LEU A 85 -18.33 18.82 12.47
C LEU A 85 -17.22 17.84 12.86
N LEU A 86 -15.95 18.26 12.88
CA LEU A 86 -14.82 17.38 13.17
C LEU A 86 -14.92 16.68 14.54
N PRO A 87 -15.30 17.34 15.66
CA PRO A 87 -15.44 16.66 16.94
C PRO A 87 -16.49 15.55 16.92
N LEU A 88 -17.57 15.74 16.17
CA LEU A 88 -18.60 14.71 16.02
C LEU A 88 -18.06 13.52 15.19
N ILE A 89 -17.42 13.79 14.08
CA ILE A 89 -16.85 12.76 13.20
C ILE A 89 -15.75 11.99 13.95
N ASN A 90 -14.86 12.67 14.66
CA ASN A 90 -13.82 12.02 15.47
C ASN A 90 -14.43 11.06 16.50
N ARG A 91 -15.49 11.46 17.17
CA ARG A 91 -16.21 10.58 18.12
C ARG A 91 -16.78 9.32 17.46
N TYR A 92 -17.30 9.43 16.24
CA TYR A 92 -17.74 8.27 15.47
C TYR A 92 -16.56 7.40 15.05
N MET A 93 -15.46 8.00 14.60
CA MET A 93 -14.24 7.27 14.24
C MET A 93 -13.68 6.51 15.44
N ASP A 94 -13.59 7.13 16.61
CA ASP A 94 -13.12 6.48 17.85
C ASP A 94 -13.99 5.27 18.20
N ARG A 95 -15.32 5.41 18.13
CA ARG A 95 -16.24 4.29 18.35
C ARG A 95 -16.05 3.18 17.31
N PHE A 96 -15.90 3.56 16.06
CA PHE A 96 -15.71 2.62 14.94
C PHE A 96 -14.41 1.81 15.09
N ILE A 97 -13.34 2.48 15.52
CA ILE A 97 -12.04 1.85 15.79
C ILE A 97 -12.15 0.96 17.04
N ASN A 98 -12.61 1.51 18.16
CA ASN A 98 -12.64 0.82 19.45
C ASN A 98 -13.61 -0.37 19.48
N SER A 99 -14.68 -0.35 18.69
CA SER A 99 -15.60 -1.48 18.53
C SER A 99 -15.06 -2.62 17.66
N GLY A 100 -13.88 -2.44 17.07
CA GLY A 100 -13.28 -3.38 16.10
C GLY A 100 -13.97 -3.40 14.72
N GLN A 101 -14.91 -2.49 14.47
CA GLN A 101 -15.60 -2.43 13.17
C GLN A 101 -14.64 -2.06 12.04
N LEU A 102 -13.68 -1.16 12.31
CA LEU A 102 -12.65 -0.82 11.33
C LEU A 102 -11.85 -2.05 10.93
N SER A 103 -11.34 -2.81 11.89
CA SER A 103 -10.58 -4.03 11.64
C SER A 103 -11.39 -5.07 10.84
N ARG A 104 -12.67 -5.25 11.21
CA ARG A 104 -13.57 -6.15 10.46
C ARG A 104 -13.81 -5.66 9.03
N SER A 105 -13.95 -4.35 8.84
CA SER A 105 -14.14 -3.75 7.52
C SER A 105 -12.91 -3.94 6.64
N ILE A 106 -11.72 -3.65 7.19
CA ILE A 106 -10.45 -3.86 6.50
C ILE A 106 -10.32 -5.33 6.10
N LYS A 107 -10.52 -6.26 7.04
CA LYS A 107 -10.45 -7.69 6.78
C LYS A 107 -11.41 -8.14 5.67
N ARG A 108 -12.63 -7.60 5.65
CA ARG A 108 -13.65 -7.91 4.62
C ARG A 108 -13.24 -7.44 3.23
N HIS A 109 -12.60 -6.28 3.12
CA HIS A 109 -12.28 -5.66 1.84
C HIS A 109 -10.87 -5.95 1.34
N SER A 110 -9.92 -6.19 2.24
CA SER A 110 -8.50 -6.42 1.92
C SER A 110 -8.03 -7.84 2.21
N GLY A 111 -8.88 -8.68 2.80
CA GLY A 111 -8.52 -10.02 3.23
C GLY A 111 -7.67 -10.04 4.51
N ASP A 112 -7.20 -11.22 4.87
CA ASP A 112 -6.20 -11.39 5.93
C ASP A 112 -4.85 -10.99 5.35
N HIS A 113 -4.37 -9.82 5.57
CA HIS A 113 -3.06 -9.19 5.24
C HIS A 113 -1.88 -10.13 4.81
N LYS A 114 -2.17 -11.37 4.52
CA LYS A 114 -1.25 -12.30 3.87
C LYS A 114 -1.49 -12.21 2.38
N PHE A 115 -0.42 -12.05 1.63
CA PHE A 115 -0.48 -12.21 0.17
C PHE A 115 -1.31 -13.46 -0.11
N PRO A 116 -2.48 -13.34 -0.73
CA PRO A 116 -3.21 -14.52 -1.12
C PRO A 116 -2.31 -15.31 -2.04
N LYS A 117 -2.23 -16.63 -1.85
CA LYS A 117 -1.81 -17.46 -2.97
C LYS A 117 -2.79 -17.11 -4.09
N LEU A 118 -2.27 -16.48 -5.14
CA LEU A 118 -3.05 -16.22 -6.33
C LEU A 118 -3.41 -17.58 -6.92
N THR A 119 -4.57 -18.09 -6.54
CA THR A 119 -5.14 -19.27 -7.19
C THR A 119 -5.64 -18.80 -8.53
N CYS A 120 -4.95 -19.22 -9.56
CA CYS A 120 -5.35 -19.01 -10.94
C CYS A 120 -6.32 -20.12 -11.32
N ASP A 121 -7.59 -19.92 -11.06
CA ASP A 121 -8.68 -20.78 -11.57
C ASP A 121 -9.15 -20.32 -12.95
#